data_a6b33dcd9820c0c3cfa4799d46e477e3
#
_entry.id   a6b33dcd9820c0c3cfa4799d46e477e3
#
_cell.length_a   1.000
_cell.length_b   1.000
_cell.length_c   1.000
_cell.angle_alpha   90.00
_cell.angle_beta   90.00
_cell.angle_gamma   90.00
#
_symmetry.space_group_name_H-M   'P 1'
#
loop_
_entity.id
_entity.type
_entity.pdbx_description
1 polymer ?
#
loop_
_entity_poly.entity_id
_entity_poly.type
_entity_poly.pdbx_seq_one_letter_code
_entity_poly.pdbx_strand_id
1 'polypeptide(L)'
;MEIRFATKEMIPQIKEIWHRCFGDEEDYMEFYFTHRFSEENMLVCMEDKKPVAMTTFLKAYLVTGEGEIPVHYAYAVATLPKYRDRGYAKMLLEKGKQHFQTPIVLEPASESLIYYYEKLGFRMAFCVAERTILPDEIAEAKGEEKGQQEYWLLTVTPDEYVQLRDAYFMGNGYILSLIHISE
;
A
#
# COMPACT_ATOMS: atom_id res chain seq x y z
N MET A 1 25.07 -3.61 -10.85
CA MET A 1 23.75 -3.17 -10.36
C MET A 1 22.84 -2.95 -11.55
N GLU A 2 21.62 -3.49 -11.51
CA GLU A 2 20.61 -3.42 -12.57
C GLU A 2 19.22 -3.23 -11.93
N ILE A 3 18.36 -2.41 -12.53
CA ILE A 3 16.94 -2.30 -12.14
C ILE A 3 16.10 -2.90 -13.24
N ARG A 4 15.25 -3.85 -12.89
CA ARG A 4 14.37 -4.55 -13.83
C ARG A 4 13.05 -4.95 -13.17
N PHE A 5 12.11 -5.34 -13.98
CA PHE A 5 10.90 -5.98 -13.47
C PHE A 5 11.23 -7.36 -12.90
N ALA A 6 10.54 -7.70 -11.81
CA ALA A 6 10.64 -9.02 -11.21
C ALA A 6 10.04 -10.08 -12.13
N THR A 7 10.59 -11.30 -12.06
CA THR A 7 9.99 -12.47 -12.71
C THR A 7 9.50 -13.46 -11.66
N LYS A 8 8.63 -14.38 -12.05
CA LYS A 8 8.08 -15.40 -11.14
C LYS A 8 9.16 -16.21 -10.44
N GLU A 9 10.26 -16.48 -11.12
CA GLU A 9 11.40 -17.23 -10.56
C GLU A 9 12.11 -16.50 -9.42
N MET A 10 11.91 -15.18 -9.31
CA MET A 10 12.48 -14.36 -8.25
C MET A 10 11.61 -14.32 -6.98
N ILE A 11 10.37 -14.81 -7.04
CA ILE A 11 9.42 -14.74 -5.91
C ILE A 11 10.03 -15.27 -4.60
N PRO A 12 10.71 -16.41 -4.53
CA PRO A 12 11.30 -16.89 -3.28
C PRO A 12 12.30 -15.90 -2.66
N GLN A 13 13.12 -15.24 -3.49
CA GLN A 13 14.11 -14.27 -3.03
C GLN A 13 13.44 -12.94 -2.63
N ILE A 14 12.38 -12.55 -3.33
CA ILE A 14 11.61 -11.35 -3.04
C ILE A 14 10.84 -11.52 -1.72
N LYS A 15 10.25 -12.68 -1.47
CA LYS A 15 9.65 -13.02 -0.18
C LYS A 15 10.65 -12.92 0.98
N GLU A 16 11.91 -13.33 0.77
CA GLU A 16 12.96 -13.14 1.77
C GLU A 16 13.22 -11.66 2.07
N ILE A 17 13.24 -10.79 1.04
CA ILE A 17 13.37 -9.34 1.22
C ILE A 17 12.18 -8.81 2.02
N TRP A 18 10.98 -9.21 1.63
CA TRP A 18 9.72 -8.79 2.27
C TRP A 18 9.71 -9.17 3.75
N HIS A 19 9.88 -10.45 4.04
CA HIS A 19 9.88 -10.94 5.42
C HIS A 19 10.94 -10.25 6.30
N ARG A 20 12.15 -10.05 5.78
CA ARG A 20 13.23 -9.36 6.53
C ARG A 20 12.98 -7.88 6.77
N CYS A 21 12.19 -7.22 5.94
CA CYS A 21 11.94 -5.78 6.03
C CYS A 21 10.67 -5.44 6.79
N PHE A 22 9.63 -6.26 6.68
CA PHE A 22 8.30 -6.00 7.24
C PHE A 22 7.91 -7.01 8.33
N GLY A 23 8.43 -8.22 8.30
CA GLY A 23 8.11 -9.26 9.28
C GLY A 23 6.74 -9.92 9.07
N ASP A 24 6.13 -9.68 7.91
CA ASP A 24 4.81 -10.23 7.60
C ASP A 24 4.82 -11.77 7.60
N GLU A 25 3.67 -12.35 7.96
CA GLU A 25 3.45 -13.79 8.00
C GLU A 25 3.47 -14.42 6.60
N GLU A 26 3.84 -15.69 6.53
CA GLU A 26 3.96 -16.42 5.26
C GLU A 26 2.63 -16.47 4.49
N ASP A 27 1.50 -16.66 5.19
CA ASP A 27 0.17 -16.73 4.60
C ASP A 27 -0.21 -15.42 3.89
N TYR A 28 0.12 -14.28 4.49
CA TYR A 28 -0.10 -12.98 3.88
C TYR A 28 0.75 -12.80 2.61
N MET A 29 2.03 -13.15 2.67
CA MET A 29 2.92 -13.08 1.52
C MET A 29 2.45 -14.03 0.40
N GLU A 30 2.02 -15.25 0.75
CA GLU A 30 1.50 -16.21 -0.23
C GLU A 30 0.26 -15.67 -0.93
N PHE A 31 -0.69 -15.12 -0.15
CA PHE A 31 -1.88 -14.46 -0.69
C PHE A 31 -1.49 -13.33 -1.67
N TYR A 32 -0.57 -12.45 -1.25
CA TYR A 32 -0.13 -11.34 -2.10
C TYR A 32 0.47 -11.83 -3.42
N PHE A 33 1.43 -12.76 -3.38
CA PHE A 33 2.11 -13.26 -4.58
C PHE A 33 1.19 -14.07 -5.49
N THR A 34 0.17 -14.72 -4.94
CA THR A 34 -0.83 -15.46 -5.72
C THR A 34 -1.82 -14.53 -6.44
N HIS A 35 -2.24 -13.45 -5.80
CA HIS A 35 -3.36 -12.63 -6.28
C HIS A 35 -2.97 -11.26 -6.80
N ARG A 36 -1.83 -10.71 -6.40
CA ARG A 36 -1.44 -9.32 -6.64
C ARG A 36 -0.13 -9.14 -7.40
N PHE A 37 0.73 -10.12 -7.34
CA PHE A 37 2.00 -10.06 -8.07
C PHE A 37 1.75 -10.07 -9.58
N SER A 38 2.47 -9.19 -10.27
CA SER A 38 2.57 -9.18 -11.72
C SER A 38 4.00 -8.80 -12.09
N GLU A 39 4.53 -9.44 -13.12
CA GLU A 39 5.85 -9.09 -13.70
C GLU A 39 5.88 -7.66 -14.26
N GLU A 40 4.71 -7.03 -14.44
CA GLU A 40 4.58 -5.67 -14.94
C GLU A 40 4.50 -4.61 -13.84
N ASN A 41 4.30 -5.00 -12.58
CA ASN A 41 4.07 -4.06 -11.50
C ASN A 41 5.13 -4.04 -10.40
N MET A 42 6.05 -4.99 -10.36
CA MET A 42 7.08 -5.06 -9.34
C MET A 42 8.48 -4.83 -9.93
N LEU A 43 9.16 -3.80 -9.43
CA LEU A 43 10.56 -3.52 -9.75
C LEU A 43 11.49 -4.05 -8.67
N VAL A 44 12.64 -4.55 -9.10
CA VAL A 44 13.73 -5.02 -8.22
C VAL A 44 15.06 -4.39 -8.61
N CYS A 45 15.91 -4.10 -7.61
CA CYS A 45 17.30 -3.82 -7.80
C CYS A 45 18.08 -5.12 -7.66
N MET A 46 18.90 -5.43 -8.68
CA MET A 46 19.76 -6.61 -8.73
C MET A 46 21.20 -6.24 -8.39
N GLU A 47 21.81 -6.98 -7.49
CA GLU A 47 23.25 -6.95 -7.23
C GLU A 47 23.77 -8.39 -7.18
N ASP A 48 24.86 -8.69 -7.87
CA ASP A 48 25.43 -10.04 -7.99
C ASP A 48 24.38 -11.09 -8.37
N LYS A 49 23.53 -10.75 -9.34
CA LYS A 49 22.42 -11.59 -9.87
C LYS A 49 21.33 -11.93 -8.85
N LYS A 50 21.25 -11.22 -7.71
CA LYS A 50 20.23 -11.41 -6.69
C LYS A 50 19.44 -10.11 -6.47
N PRO A 51 18.12 -10.17 -6.25
CA PRO A 51 17.36 -9.01 -5.84
C PRO A 51 17.78 -8.61 -4.41
N VAL A 52 18.02 -7.32 -4.22
CA VAL A 52 18.45 -6.75 -2.93
C VAL A 52 17.51 -5.65 -2.43
N ALA A 53 16.68 -5.13 -3.32
CA ALA A 53 15.63 -4.18 -3.02
C ALA A 53 14.46 -4.38 -3.98
N MET A 54 13.27 -4.01 -3.55
CA MET A 54 12.05 -4.16 -4.32
C MET A 54 11.05 -3.04 -4.04
N THR A 55 10.11 -2.86 -4.94
CA THR A 55 8.86 -2.12 -4.71
C THR A 55 7.82 -2.56 -5.73
N THR A 56 6.56 -2.55 -5.33
CA THR A 56 5.43 -2.78 -6.23
C THR A 56 4.71 -1.49 -6.54
N PHE A 57 4.22 -1.35 -7.76
CA PHE A 57 3.40 -0.23 -8.21
C PHE A 57 2.00 -0.73 -8.56
N LEU A 58 1.08 -0.55 -7.65
CA LEU A 58 -0.29 -1.02 -7.79
C LEU A 58 -1.14 0.08 -8.45
N LYS A 59 -1.91 -0.29 -9.46
CA LYS A 59 -2.87 0.63 -10.08
C LYS A 59 -3.91 1.05 -9.05
N ALA A 60 -4.14 2.34 -8.95
CA ALA A 60 -5.13 2.93 -8.06
C ALA A 60 -5.73 4.18 -8.70
N TYR A 61 -6.79 4.69 -8.10
CA TYR A 61 -7.41 5.95 -8.49
C TYR A 61 -7.47 6.89 -7.29
N LEU A 62 -7.08 8.13 -7.52
CA LEU A 62 -7.39 9.21 -6.60
C LEU A 62 -8.77 9.73 -6.97
N VAL A 63 -9.75 9.48 -6.12
CA VAL A 63 -11.11 9.96 -6.29
C VAL A 63 -11.24 11.34 -5.68
N THR A 64 -11.73 12.29 -6.45
CA THR A 64 -11.93 13.69 -6.04
C THR A 64 -13.36 14.13 -6.37
N GLY A 65 -13.77 15.31 -5.91
CA GLY A 65 -15.06 15.90 -6.31
C GLY A 65 -15.16 16.21 -7.80
N GLU A 66 -14.04 16.24 -8.54
CA GLU A 66 -13.98 16.51 -9.98
C GLU A 66 -13.86 15.22 -10.82
N GLY A 67 -13.68 14.08 -10.19
CA GLY A 67 -13.56 12.77 -10.86
C GLY A 67 -12.37 11.94 -10.37
N GLU A 68 -12.02 10.92 -11.13
CA GLU A 68 -10.98 9.96 -10.83
C GLU A 68 -9.70 10.26 -11.60
N ILE A 69 -8.59 10.29 -10.88
CA ILE A 69 -7.25 10.49 -11.44
C ILE A 69 -6.48 9.16 -11.29
N PRO A 70 -6.03 8.54 -12.39
CA PRO A 70 -5.24 7.31 -12.30
C PRO A 70 -3.88 7.61 -11.65
N VAL A 71 -3.52 6.79 -10.67
CA VAL A 71 -2.25 6.86 -9.94
C VAL A 71 -1.63 5.47 -9.79
N HIS A 72 -0.37 5.40 -9.41
CA HIS A 72 0.23 4.16 -8.94
C HIS A 72 0.59 4.28 -7.47
N TYR A 73 0.15 3.30 -6.68
CA TYR A 73 0.49 3.20 -5.27
C TYR A 73 1.80 2.41 -5.14
N ALA A 74 2.86 3.07 -4.68
CA ALA A 74 4.13 2.40 -4.40
C ALA A 74 4.02 1.68 -3.06
N TYR A 75 3.92 0.36 -3.14
CA TYR A 75 3.70 -0.54 -2.02
C TYR A 75 4.94 -1.41 -1.77
N ALA A 76 5.19 -1.75 -0.51
CA ALA A 76 6.29 -2.61 -0.08
C ALA A 76 7.67 -2.13 -0.60
N VAL A 77 7.97 -0.84 -0.40
CA VAL A 77 9.29 -0.28 -0.71
C VAL A 77 10.31 -0.83 0.28
N ALA A 78 11.13 -1.78 -0.14
CA ALA A 78 12.03 -2.52 0.74
C ALA A 78 13.45 -2.59 0.20
N THR A 79 14.43 -2.53 1.12
CA THR A 79 15.83 -2.79 0.83
C THR A 79 16.41 -3.63 1.96
N LEU A 80 17.05 -4.74 1.63
CA LEU A 80 17.74 -5.58 2.62
C LEU A 80 18.68 -4.76 3.50
N PRO A 81 18.73 -4.98 4.82
CA PRO A 81 19.47 -4.13 5.75
C PRO A 81 20.92 -3.85 5.33
N LYS A 82 21.66 -4.86 4.87
CA LYS A 82 23.07 -4.73 4.45
C LYS A 82 23.27 -3.92 3.17
N TYR A 83 22.19 -3.56 2.48
CA TYR A 83 22.22 -2.81 1.22
C TYR A 83 21.56 -1.43 1.37
N ARG A 84 21.11 -1.06 2.59
CA ARG A 84 20.56 0.26 2.86
C ARG A 84 21.60 1.37 2.66
N ASP A 85 21.14 2.60 2.60
CA ASP A 85 21.96 3.83 2.44
C ASP A 85 22.75 3.90 1.12
N ARG A 86 22.39 3.04 0.14
CA ARG A 86 22.98 3.03 -1.22
C ARG A 86 22.04 3.62 -2.27
N GLY A 87 20.89 4.15 -1.86
CA GLY A 87 19.93 4.81 -2.76
C GLY A 87 19.04 3.88 -3.60
N TYR A 88 18.97 2.58 -3.30
CA TYR A 88 18.16 1.64 -4.10
C TYR A 88 16.68 1.97 -4.14
N ALA A 89 16.08 2.32 -2.99
CA ALA A 89 14.68 2.73 -2.95
C ALA A 89 14.41 3.98 -3.83
N LYS A 90 15.31 4.97 -3.78
CA LYS A 90 15.25 6.14 -4.68
C LYS A 90 15.24 5.71 -6.15
N MET A 91 16.19 4.86 -6.54
CA MET A 91 16.32 4.42 -7.93
C MET A 91 15.10 3.63 -8.40
N LEU A 92 14.51 2.77 -7.54
CA LEU A 92 13.28 2.05 -7.85
C LEU A 92 12.11 3.02 -8.08
N LEU A 93 11.93 3.99 -7.19
CA LEU A 93 10.85 4.99 -7.30
C LEU A 93 11.03 5.87 -8.55
N GLU A 94 12.24 6.32 -8.85
CA GLU A 94 12.54 7.08 -10.07
C GLU A 94 12.26 6.27 -11.34
N LYS A 95 12.65 4.99 -11.34
CA LYS A 95 12.34 4.09 -12.46
C LYS A 95 10.85 3.87 -12.63
N GLY A 96 10.10 3.71 -11.53
CA GLY A 96 8.64 3.64 -11.55
C GLY A 96 7.98 4.91 -12.12
N LYS A 97 8.40 6.08 -11.66
CA LYS A 97 7.93 7.38 -12.20
C LYS A 97 8.14 7.48 -13.71
N GLN A 98 9.30 7.07 -14.19
CA GLN A 98 9.61 7.10 -15.63
C GLN A 98 8.79 6.11 -16.44
N HIS A 99 8.52 4.91 -15.87
CA HIS A 99 7.82 3.85 -16.58
C HIS A 99 6.31 4.07 -16.65
N PHE A 100 5.68 4.35 -15.51
CA PHE A 100 4.22 4.41 -15.44
C PHE A 100 3.64 5.76 -15.90
N GLN A 101 4.41 6.83 -15.84
CA GLN A 101 4.02 8.18 -16.29
C GLN A 101 2.73 8.71 -15.66
N THR A 102 2.40 8.22 -14.47
CA THR A 102 1.29 8.67 -13.63
C THR A 102 1.82 9.19 -12.30
N PRO A 103 1.08 9.99 -11.55
CA PRO A 103 1.44 10.32 -10.18
C PRO A 103 1.67 9.04 -9.37
N ILE A 104 2.73 9.04 -8.55
CA ILE A 104 2.98 7.94 -7.60
C ILE A 104 2.61 8.43 -6.21
N VAL A 105 1.79 7.65 -5.54
CA VAL A 105 1.39 7.86 -4.16
C VAL A 105 1.98 6.76 -3.29
N LEU A 106 2.25 7.06 -2.03
CA LEU A 106 2.71 6.09 -1.04
C LEU A 106 2.33 6.55 0.36
N GLU A 107 2.31 5.61 1.27
CA GLU A 107 2.11 5.84 2.69
C GLU A 107 3.42 5.54 3.44
N PRO A 108 4.04 6.53 4.09
CA PRO A 108 5.23 6.30 4.90
C PRO A 108 4.88 5.56 6.19
N ALA A 109 5.58 4.47 6.49
CA ALA A 109 5.36 3.68 7.70
C ALA A 109 5.82 4.38 9.00
N SER A 110 6.47 5.55 8.92
CA SER A 110 6.90 6.35 10.07
C SER A 110 7.15 7.80 9.68
N GLU A 111 7.12 8.70 10.65
CA GLU A 111 7.43 10.11 10.44
C GLU A 111 8.84 10.35 9.85
N SER A 112 9.81 9.55 10.23
CA SER A 112 11.18 9.65 9.69
C SER A 112 11.22 9.38 8.18
N LEU A 113 10.33 8.54 7.67
CA LEU A 113 10.21 8.26 6.25
C LEU A 113 9.53 9.39 5.48
N ILE A 114 8.71 10.23 6.12
CA ILE A 114 8.16 11.44 5.50
C ILE A 114 9.30 12.33 5.00
N TYR A 115 10.25 12.66 5.87
CA TYR A 115 11.42 13.46 5.50
C TYR A 115 12.29 12.81 4.41
N TYR A 116 12.39 11.48 4.42
CA TYR A 116 13.09 10.76 3.38
C TYR A 116 12.40 10.91 2.03
N TYR A 117 11.09 10.71 1.95
CA TYR A 117 10.34 10.83 0.70
C TYR A 117 10.24 12.28 0.22
N GLU A 118 10.18 13.26 1.11
CA GLU A 118 10.24 14.68 0.74
C GLU A 118 11.54 15.03 -0.02
N LYS A 119 12.69 14.48 0.42
CA LYS A 119 13.97 14.64 -0.30
C LYS A 119 13.96 13.98 -1.69
N LEU A 120 13.08 13.02 -1.92
CA LEU A 120 12.85 12.39 -3.23
C LEU A 120 11.79 13.12 -4.08
N GLY A 121 11.32 14.29 -3.61
CA GLY A 121 10.36 15.13 -4.31
C GLY A 121 8.90 14.73 -4.13
N PHE A 122 8.60 13.83 -3.18
CA PHE A 122 7.22 13.62 -2.73
C PHE A 122 6.75 14.79 -1.88
N ARG A 123 5.44 14.97 -1.82
CA ARG A 123 4.81 15.95 -0.96
C ARG A 123 3.66 15.31 -0.22
N MET A 124 3.43 15.75 1.01
CA MET A 124 2.25 15.35 1.75
C MET A 124 1.02 15.88 1.01
N ALA A 125 0.15 14.98 0.61
CA ALA A 125 -1.07 15.29 -0.13
C ALA A 125 -2.32 14.93 0.68
N PHE A 126 -2.23 13.91 1.55
CA PHE A 126 -3.36 13.38 2.33
C PHE A 126 -2.90 13.05 3.73
N CYS A 127 -3.83 13.13 4.67
CA CYS A 127 -3.69 12.56 6.01
C CYS A 127 -4.64 11.38 6.12
N VAL A 128 -4.15 10.24 6.61
CA VAL A 128 -5.00 9.11 6.98
C VAL A 128 -5.52 9.38 8.39
N ALA A 129 -6.84 9.36 8.55
CA ALA A 129 -7.44 9.43 9.88
C ALA A 129 -7.40 8.01 10.48
N GLU A 130 -6.60 7.84 11.52
CA GLU A 130 -6.58 6.61 12.30
C GLU A 130 -7.34 6.82 13.60
N ARG A 131 -8.23 5.88 13.94
CA ARG A 131 -8.90 5.83 15.23
C ARG A 131 -8.69 4.45 15.85
N THR A 132 -7.99 4.44 16.95
CA THR A 132 -7.91 3.23 17.79
C THR A 132 -9.15 3.20 18.69
N ILE A 133 -9.95 2.15 18.57
CA ILE A 133 -11.08 1.89 19.45
C ILE A 133 -10.61 0.93 20.53
N LEU A 134 -10.62 1.37 21.78
CA LEU A 134 -10.23 0.54 22.91
C LEU A 134 -11.35 -0.47 23.26
N PRO A 135 -10.99 -1.65 23.82
CA PRO A 135 -11.99 -2.65 24.23
C PRO A 135 -13.07 -2.09 25.16
N ASP A 136 -12.72 -1.15 26.02
CA ASP A 136 -13.63 -0.49 26.95
C ASP A 136 -14.65 0.38 26.22
N GLU A 137 -14.25 1.10 25.17
CA GLU A 137 -15.18 1.89 24.32
C GLU A 137 -16.18 0.98 23.60
N ILE A 138 -15.78 -0.24 23.23
CA ILE A 138 -16.68 -1.24 22.64
C ILE A 138 -17.67 -1.76 23.69
N ALA A 139 -17.21 -1.96 24.93
CA ALA A 139 -18.04 -2.41 26.03
C ALA A 139 -19.07 -1.35 26.43
N GLU A 140 -18.67 -0.08 26.49
CA GLU A 140 -19.56 1.05 26.76
C GLU A 140 -20.60 1.24 25.65
N ALA A 141 -20.21 1.12 24.39
CA ALA A 141 -21.15 1.19 23.26
C ALA A 141 -22.18 0.05 23.25
N LYS A 142 -21.86 -1.09 23.87
CA LYS A 142 -22.79 -2.22 24.06
C LYS A 142 -23.69 -2.08 25.28
N GLY A 143 -23.34 -1.21 26.23
CA GLY A 143 -24.01 -1.10 27.54
C GLY A 143 -24.86 0.16 27.74
N GLU A 144 -24.72 1.19 26.95
CA GLU A 144 -25.47 2.41 27.08
C GLU A 144 -26.58 2.52 26.01
N GLU A 145 -27.82 2.29 26.44
CA GLU A 145 -29.02 2.82 25.79
C GLU A 145 -29.00 4.37 25.84
N LYS A 146 -28.12 5.02 25.08
CA LYS A 146 -28.20 6.46 24.84
C LYS A 146 -28.70 6.68 23.41
N GLY A 147 -30.04 6.83 23.35
CA GLY A 147 -30.73 7.54 22.28
C GLY A 147 -30.61 6.95 20.91
N GLN A 148 -31.52 6.03 20.55
CA GLN A 148 -32.05 5.76 19.19
C GLN A 148 -31.10 5.82 18.00
N GLN A 149 -29.86 5.38 18.12
CA GLN A 149 -29.07 4.93 16.98
C GLN A 149 -28.86 3.42 17.13
N GLU A 150 -29.74 2.66 16.50
CA GLU A 150 -29.54 1.21 16.35
C GLU A 150 -28.41 0.98 15.34
N TYR A 151 -27.30 0.37 15.79
CA TYR A 151 -26.24 -0.07 14.93
C TYR A 151 -26.48 -1.53 14.53
N TRP A 152 -26.54 -1.77 13.25
CA TRP A 152 -26.69 -3.11 12.70
C TRP A 152 -25.36 -3.57 12.10
N LEU A 153 -24.90 -4.74 12.52
CA LEU A 153 -23.81 -5.43 11.82
C LEU A 153 -24.43 -6.21 10.66
N LEU A 154 -24.18 -5.73 9.46
CA LEU A 154 -24.62 -6.41 8.23
C LEU A 154 -23.44 -7.14 7.61
N THR A 155 -23.67 -8.38 7.21
CA THR A 155 -22.76 -9.05 6.29
C THR A 155 -23.05 -8.50 4.88
N VAL A 156 -22.05 -7.89 4.28
CA VAL A 156 -22.15 -7.33 2.93
C VAL A 156 -21.23 -8.09 1.98
N THR A 157 -21.63 -8.15 0.73
CA THR A 157 -20.75 -8.63 -0.33
C THR A 157 -19.64 -7.61 -0.61
N PRO A 158 -18.52 -8.00 -1.24
CA PRO A 158 -17.47 -7.07 -1.65
C PRO A 158 -17.99 -5.89 -2.47
N ASP A 159 -18.92 -6.12 -3.38
CA ASP A 159 -19.51 -5.07 -4.23
C ASP A 159 -20.39 -4.09 -3.42
N GLU A 160 -21.19 -4.59 -2.49
CA GLU A 160 -21.97 -3.75 -1.57
C GLU A 160 -21.07 -2.94 -0.65
N TYR A 161 -19.98 -3.54 -0.13
CA TYR A 161 -18.99 -2.83 0.66
C TYR A 161 -18.36 -1.66 -0.13
N VAL A 162 -17.98 -1.90 -1.39
CA VAL A 162 -17.44 -0.86 -2.27
C VAL A 162 -18.43 0.29 -2.42
N GLN A 163 -19.69 0.00 -2.71
CA GLN A 163 -20.73 1.03 -2.85
C GLN A 163 -20.93 1.84 -1.57
N LEU A 164 -21.01 1.19 -0.42
CA LEU A 164 -21.15 1.85 0.88
C LEU A 164 -19.94 2.72 1.21
N ARG A 165 -18.73 2.20 0.98
CA ARG A 165 -17.48 2.94 1.17
C ARG A 165 -17.43 4.19 0.29
N ASP A 166 -17.72 4.04 -0.99
CA ASP A 166 -17.66 5.13 -1.96
C ASP A 166 -18.71 6.21 -1.62
N ALA A 167 -19.91 5.81 -1.21
CA ALA A 167 -20.94 6.72 -0.74
C ALA A 167 -20.52 7.47 0.53
N TYR A 168 -19.84 6.79 1.47
CA TYR A 168 -19.35 7.39 2.71
C TYR A 168 -18.25 8.43 2.46
N PHE A 169 -17.35 8.15 1.54
CA PHE A 169 -16.24 9.03 1.19
C PHE A 169 -16.58 10.08 0.12
N MET A 170 -17.79 10.02 -0.45
CA MET A 170 -18.23 10.98 -1.48
C MET A 170 -18.14 12.41 -0.96
N GLY A 171 -17.40 13.26 -1.68
CA GLY A 171 -17.13 14.65 -1.28
C GLY A 171 -15.83 14.88 -0.50
N ASN A 172 -15.19 13.81 -0.01
CA ASN A 172 -13.84 13.84 0.54
C ASN A 172 -12.90 13.12 -0.44
N GLY A 173 -11.76 13.70 -0.80
CA GLY A 173 -10.80 13.00 -1.66
C GLY A 173 -10.29 11.74 -0.97
N TYR A 174 -10.23 10.61 -1.69
CA TYR A 174 -9.69 9.35 -1.16
C TYR A 174 -8.96 8.57 -2.25
N ILE A 175 -8.10 7.64 -1.82
CA ILE A 175 -7.39 6.74 -2.73
C ILE A 175 -8.14 5.42 -2.76
N LEU A 176 -8.64 5.10 -3.94
CA LEU A 176 -9.23 3.81 -4.24
C LEU A 176 -8.13 2.84 -4.65
N SER A 177 -7.73 1.98 -3.75
CA SER A 177 -6.86 0.85 -4.05
C SER A 177 -7.69 -0.42 -4.10
N LEU A 178 -7.54 -1.19 -5.18
CA LEU A 178 -8.20 -2.48 -5.33
C LEU A 178 -7.60 -3.58 -4.42
N ILE A 179 -6.62 -3.26 -3.59
CA ILE A 179 -5.94 -4.23 -2.72
C ILE A 179 -6.86 -4.76 -1.62
N HIS A 180 -7.81 -3.95 -1.15
CA HIS A 180 -8.66 -4.28 0.00
C HIS A 180 -10.04 -4.84 -0.37
N ILE A 181 -10.30 -5.12 -1.65
CA ILE A 181 -11.65 -5.49 -2.14
C ILE A 181 -11.83 -7.00 -2.32
N SER A 182 -10.85 -7.81 -2.02
CA SER A 182 -10.88 -9.26 -2.35
C SER A 182 -10.58 -10.17 -1.17
N GLU A 183 -11.08 -9.84 0.02
CA GLU A 183 -11.20 -10.81 1.12
C GLU A 183 -12.64 -11.30 1.26
#